data_1d8e0292fe3ad9436d5843faf4f60b4a
#
_entry.id   1d8e0292fe3ad9436d5843faf4f60b4a
#
_cell.length_a   1.000
_cell.length_b   1.000
_cell.length_c   1.000
_cell.angle_alpha   90.00
_cell.angle_beta   90.00
_cell.angle_gamma   90.00
#
_symmetry.space_group_name_H-M   'P 1'
#
loop_
_entity.id
_entity.type
_entity.pdbx_description
1 polymer ?
#
loop_
_entity_poly.entity_id
_entity_poly.type
_entity_poly.pdbx_seq_one_letter_code
_entity_poly.pdbx_strand_id
1 'polypeptide(L)'
;HADWLIERILFLGGLPNLQDLGKLRIGESVHEILECDLKLENDAIPLLKDAMEYSESVRDYGSRDLFGKILNNEEEHVDYLETQFDLIERIGIERYTMLQSEANGSKAQD
;
A
#
# COMPACT_ATOMS: atom_id res chain seq x y z
N HIS A 1 13.72 -3.83 -4.53
CA HIS A 1 12.51 -3.34 -3.87
C HIS A 1 12.22 -1.87 -4.18
N ALA A 2 13.27 -1.04 -4.36
CA ALA A 2 13.08 0.37 -4.70
C ALA A 2 12.41 0.53 -6.07
N ASP A 3 12.83 -0.26 -7.06
CA ASP A 3 12.25 -0.22 -8.40
C ASP A 3 10.78 -0.64 -8.38
N TRP A 4 10.46 -1.69 -7.63
CA TRP A 4 9.08 -2.13 -7.46
C TRP A 4 8.23 -1.08 -6.80
N LEU A 5 8.77 -0.40 -5.78
CA LEU A 5 8.05 0.66 -5.07
C LEU A 5 7.74 1.84 -6.01
N ILE A 6 8.71 2.21 -6.86
CA ILE A 6 8.52 3.27 -7.85
C ILE A 6 7.43 2.88 -8.85
N GLU A 7 7.46 1.65 -9.36
CA GLU A 7 6.44 1.16 -10.27
C GLU A 7 5.04 1.18 -9.63
N ARG A 8 4.96 0.79 -8.36
CA ARG A 8 3.71 0.83 -7.62
C ARG A 8 3.22 2.26 -7.44
N ILE A 9 4.11 3.19 -7.12
CA ILE A 9 3.76 4.61 -6.98
C ILE A 9 3.25 5.15 -8.32
N LEU A 10 3.91 4.82 -9.43
CA LEU A 10 3.47 5.24 -10.75
C LEU A 10 2.10 4.66 -11.10
N PHE A 11 1.85 3.40 -10.75
CA PHE A 11 0.55 2.78 -10.94
C PHE A 11 -0.52 3.50 -10.13
N LEU A 12 -0.28 3.74 -8.85
CA LEU A 12 -1.21 4.44 -7.98
C LEU A 12 -1.39 5.90 -8.40
N GLY A 13 -0.35 6.51 -8.98
CA GLY A 13 -0.41 7.88 -9.49
C GLY A 13 -1.39 8.07 -10.63
N GLY A 14 -1.82 6.98 -11.28
CA GLY A 14 -2.89 7.01 -12.26
C GLY A 14 -4.28 7.02 -11.64
N LEU A 15 -4.39 6.85 -10.32
CA LEU A 15 -5.67 6.86 -9.63
C LEU A 15 -6.07 8.28 -9.25
N PRO A 16 -7.36 8.65 -9.42
CA PRO A 16 -7.80 10.03 -9.16
C PRO A 16 -7.58 10.53 -7.74
N ASN A 17 -7.52 9.61 -6.77
CA ASN A 17 -7.46 9.96 -5.35
C ASN A 17 -6.05 10.24 -4.84
N LEU A 18 -5.02 10.05 -5.63
CA LEU A 18 -3.64 10.17 -5.16
C LEU A 18 -3.28 11.60 -4.75
N GLN A 19 -3.78 12.59 -5.50
CA GLN A 19 -3.52 13.99 -5.18
C GLN A 19 -4.15 14.38 -3.85
N ASP A 20 -5.36 13.90 -3.60
CA ASP A 20 -6.06 14.14 -2.33
C ASP A 20 -5.31 13.48 -1.18
N LEU A 21 -4.80 12.28 -1.40
CA LEU A 21 -3.99 11.59 -0.40
C LEU A 21 -2.73 12.36 -0.05
N GLY A 22 -2.08 12.94 -1.04
CA GLY A 22 -0.88 13.75 -0.83
C GLY A 22 -1.14 14.96 0.06
N LYS A 23 -2.30 15.59 -0.09
CA LYS A 23 -2.72 16.71 0.76
C LYS A 23 -3.03 16.24 2.18
N LEU A 24 -3.67 15.08 2.32
CA LEU A 24 -4.06 14.53 3.62
C LEU A 24 -2.85 14.14 4.47
N ARG A 25 -1.73 13.78 3.85
CA ARG A 25 -0.52 13.37 4.58
C ARG A 25 0.15 14.50 5.33
N ILE A 26 -0.11 15.73 4.96
CA ILE A 26 0.50 16.89 5.62
C ILE A 26 -0.25 17.18 6.92
N GLY A 27 0.40 16.88 8.06
CA GLY A 27 -0.17 17.11 9.37
C GLY A 27 -1.17 16.08 9.88
N GLU A 28 -1.34 14.99 9.14
CA GLU A 28 -2.22 13.91 9.56
C GLU A 28 -1.55 12.97 10.56
N SER A 29 -2.37 12.29 11.38
CA SER A 29 -1.87 11.30 12.33
C SER A 29 -1.40 10.03 11.63
N VAL A 30 -0.55 9.26 12.29
CA VAL A 30 -0.09 7.97 11.78
C VAL A 30 -1.26 7.04 11.48
N HIS A 31 -2.26 7.03 12.36
CA HIS A 31 -3.45 6.19 12.17
C HIS A 31 -4.21 6.57 10.88
N GLU A 32 -4.40 7.85 10.65
CA GLU A 32 -5.09 8.33 9.45
C GLU A 32 -4.31 8.04 8.18
N ILE A 33 -2.98 8.15 8.22
CA ILE A 33 -2.11 7.79 7.10
C ILE A 33 -2.28 6.31 6.76
N LEU A 34 -2.30 5.44 7.77
CA LEU A 34 -2.50 4.01 7.56
C LEU A 34 -3.89 3.71 7.00
N GLU A 35 -4.92 4.40 7.46
CA GLU A 35 -6.28 4.25 6.93
C GLU A 35 -6.35 4.64 5.46
N CYS A 36 -5.74 5.75 5.07
CA CYS A 36 -5.69 6.20 3.69
C CYS A 36 -4.95 5.19 2.81
N ASP A 37 -3.83 4.66 3.31
CA ASP A 37 -3.04 3.67 2.59
C ASP A 37 -3.84 2.39 2.37
N LEU A 38 -4.52 1.90 3.41
CA LEU A 38 -5.37 0.72 3.32
C LEU A 38 -6.50 0.92 2.30
N LYS A 39 -7.12 2.10 2.29
CA LYS A 39 -8.17 2.40 1.33
C LYS A 39 -7.65 2.35 -0.11
N LEU A 40 -6.47 2.93 -0.36
CA LEU A 40 -5.86 2.88 -1.68
C LEU A 40 -5.60 1.45 -2.13
N GLU A 41 -5.08 0.60 -1.25
CA GLU A 41 -4.83 -0.80 -1.58
C GLU A 41 -6.14 -1.54 -1.89
N ASN A 42 -7.17 -1.33 -1.08
CA ASN A 42 -8.47 -1.97 -1.28
C ASN A 42 -9.14 -1.50 -2.58
N ASP A 43 -8.92 -0.26 -2.99
CA ASP A 43 -9.43 0.26 -4.25
C ASP A 43 -8.64 -0.29 -5.45
N ALA A 44 -7.34 -0.53 -5.28
CA ALA A 44 -6.48 -1.04 -6.34
C ALA A 44 -6.70 -2.53 -6.64
N ILE A 45 -7.00 -3.33 -5.62
CA ILE A 45 -7.15 -4.78 -5.78
C ILE A 45 -8.22 -5.17 -6.80
N PRO A 46 -9.45 -4.62 -6.77
CA PRO A 46 -10.45 -4.95 -7.79
C PRO A 46 -9.99 -4.57 -9.20
N LEU A 47 -9.29 -3.45 -9.35
CA LEU A 47 -8.78 -3.01 -10.66
C LEU A 47 -7.74 -3.99 -11.20
N LEU A 48 -6.87 -4.52 -10.33
CA LEU A 48 -5.88 -5.52 -10.71
C LEU A 48 -6.56 -6.82 -11.15
N LYS A 49 -7.60 -7.23 -10.45
CA LYS A 49 -8.37 -8.44 -10.82
C LYS A 49 -9.04 -8.26 -12.17
N ASP A 50 -9.63 -7.09 -12.42
CA ASP A 50 -10.24 -6.78 -13.71
C ASP A 50 -9.19 -6.77 -14.83
N ALA A 51 -8.02 -6.21 -14.57
CA ALA A 51 -6.93 -6.18 -15.55
C ALA A 51 -6.43 -7.59 -15.88
N MET A 52 -6.34 -8.47 -14.88
CA MET A 52 -5.97 -9.87 -15.08
C MET A 52 -7.00 -10.59 -15.94
N GLU A 53 -8.28 -10.42 -15.63
CA GLU A 53 -9.36 -11.05 -16.37
C GLU A 53 -9.37 -10.59 -17.83
N TYR A 54 -9.21 -9.29 -18.06
CA TYR A 54 -9.12 -8.75 -19.42
C TYR A 54 -7.91 -9.31 -20.17
N SER A 55 -6.73 -9.32 -19.53
CA SER A 55 -5.51 -9.82 -20.14
C SER A 55 -5.66 -11.28 -20.56
N GLU A 56 -6.27 -12.08 -19.70
CA GLU A 56 -6.54 -13.49 -20.02
C GLU A 56 -7.52 -13.63 -21.20
N SER A 57 -8.55 -12.77 -21.24
CA SER A 57 -9.56 -12.81 -22.31
C SER A 57 -8.97 -12.54 -23.69
N VAL A 58 -7.92 -11.71 -23.78
CA VAL A 58 -7.22 -11.43 -25.03
C VAL A 58 -5.93 -12.27 -25.19
N ARG A 59 -5.75 -13.25 -24.33
CA ARG A 59 -4.61 -14.20 -24.35
C ARG A 59 -3.25 -13.52 -24.12
N ASP A 60 -3.24 -12.41 -23.41
CA ASP A 60 -2.01 -11.76 -22.98
C ASP A 60 -1.62 -12.28 -21.60
N TYR A 61 -1.04 -13.47 -21.58
CA TYR A 61 -0.69 -14.15 -20.36
C TYR A 61 0.50 -13.50 -19.65
N GLY A 62 1.37 -12.84 -20.40
CA GLY A 62 2.48 -12.08 -19.80
C GLY A 62 1.98 -10.94 -18.92
N SER A 63 1.03 -10.16 -19.42
CA SER A 63 0.42 -9.08 -18.64
C SER A 63 -0.39 -9.62 -17.47
N ARG A 64 -1.12 -10.71 -17.69
CA ARG A 64 -1.87 -11.37 -16.61
C ARG A 64 -0.94 -11.78 -15.47
N ASP A 65 0.20 -12.36 -15.78
CA ASP A 65 1.17 -12.80 -14.78
C ASP A 65 1.79 -11.61 -14.03
N LEU A 66 2.08 -10.52 -14.75
CA LEU A 66 2.58 -9.29 -14.13
C LEU A 66 1.55 -8.73 -13.14
N PHE A 67 0.30 -8.59 -13.56
CA PHE A 67 -0.77 -8.12 -12.67
C PHE A 67 -0.98 -9.05 -11.50
N GLY A 68 -0.81 -10.36 -11.69
CA GLY A 68 -0.89 -11.33 -10.61
C GLY A 68 0.18 -11.13 -9.55
N LYS A 69 1.41 -10.83 -9.96
CA LYS A 69 2.49 -10.51 -9.03
C LYS A 69 2.20 -9.25 -8.23
N ILE A 70 1.70 -8.22 -8.91
CA ILE A 70 1.34 -6.97 -8.26
C ILE A 70 0.20 -7.22 -7.27
N LEU A 71 -0.81 -8.00 -7.66
CA LEU A 71 -1.93 -8.35 -6.80
C LEU A 71 -1.46 -9.05 -5.52
N ASN A 72 -0.57 -10.02 -5.64
CA ASN A 72 -0.03 -10.73 -4.48
C ASN A 72 0.68 -9.77 -3.52
N ASN A 73 1.45 -8.83 -4.05
CA ASN A 73 2.14 -7.84 -3.25
C ASN A 73 1.16 -6.88 -2.56
N GLU A 74 0.09 -6.49 -3.26
CA GLU A 74 -0.94 -5.63 -2.67
C GLU A 74 -1.68 -6.35 -1.53
N GLU A 75 -1.98 -7.64 -1.71
CA GLU A 75 -2.63 -8.43 -0.67
C GLU A 75 -1.74 -8.60 0.56
N GLU A 76 -0.44 -8.82 0.36
CA GLU A 76 0.52 -8.86 1.46
C GLU A 76 0.61 -7.52 2.19
N HIS A 77 0.54 -6.42 1.44
CA HIS A 77 0.57 -5.09 2.03
C HIS A 77 -0.70 -4.80 2.84
N VAL A 78 -1.86 -5.24 2.37
CA VAL A 78 -3.11 -5.15 3.14
C VAL A 78 -2.98 -5.92 4.46
N ASP A 79 -2.46 -7.13 4.42
CA ASP A 79 -2.21 -7.93 5.62
C ASP A 79 -1.28 -7.19 6.59
N TYR A 80 -0.22 -6.59 6.07
CA TYR A 80 0.71 -5.80 6.87
C TYR A 80 -0.01 -4.62 7.55
N LEU A 81 -0.83 -3.88 6.79
CA LEU A 81 -1.57 -2.73 7.33
C LEU A 81 -2.56 -3.17 8.40
N GLU A 82 -3.28 -4.26 8.17
CA GLU A 82 -4.22 -4.80 9.15
C GLU A 82 -3.50 -5.21 10.44
N THR A 83 -2.30 -5.77 10.32
CA THR A 83 -1.45 -6.09 11.46
C THR A 83 -1.05 -4.84 12.23
N GLN A 84 -0.75 -3.74 11.53
CA GLN A 84 -0.43 -2.46 12.17
C GLN A 84 -1.62 -1.91 12.95
N PHE A 85 -2.84 -1.98 12.38
CA PHE A 85 -4.05 -1.56 13.09
C PHE A 85 -4.28 -2.39 14.35
N ASP A 86 -4.10 -3.71 14.27
CA ASP A 86 -4.19 -4.60 15.42
C ASP A 86 -3.21 -4.20 16.51
N LEU A 87 -1.98 -3.91 16.13
CA LEU A 87 -0.94 -3.51 17.05
C LEU A 87 -1.27 -2.18 17.73
N ILE A 88 -1.76 -1.21 16.96
CA ILE A 88 -2.19 0.09 17.50
C ILE A 88 -3.30 -0.11 18.54
N GLU A 89 -4.28 -0.97 18.25
CA GLU A 89 -5.36 -1.26 19.17
C GLU A 89 -4.86 -1.86 20.47
N ARG A 90 -3.85 -2.72 20.40
CA ARG A 90 -3.30 -3.41 21.56
C ARG A 90 -2.41 -2.54 22.44
N ILE A 91 -1.56 -1.71 21.85
CA ILE A 91 -0.56 -0.96 22.61
C ILE A 91 -0.83 0.55 22.65
N GLY A 92 -1.77 1.04 21.84
CA GLY A 92 -2.07 2.46 21.73
C GLY A 92 -1.22 3.18 20.70
N ILE A 93 -1.78 4.25 20.14
CA ILE A 93 -1.15 4.97 19.02
C ILE A 93 0.17 5.66 19.44
N GLU A 94 0.24 6.16 20.66
CA GLU A 94 1.46 6.85 21.12
C GLU A 94 2.64 5.91 21.20
N ARG A 95 2.46 4.74 21.79
CA ARG A 95 3.51 3.73 21.89
C ARG A 95 3.87 3.17 20.52
N TYR A 96 2.87 2.94 19.68
CA TYR A 96 3.10 2.48 18.31
C TYR A 96 3.97 3.48 17.54
N THR A 97 3.62 4.77 17.60
CA THR A 97 4.35 5.82 16.90
C THR A 97 5.79 5.90 17.39
N MET A 98 6.00 5.77 18.70
CA MET A 98 7.34 5.78 19.27
C MET A 98 8.19 4.61 18.77
N LEU A 99 7.62 3.40 18.73
CA LEU A 99 8.34 2.22 18.23
C LEU A 99 8.69 2.34 16.75
N GLN A 100 7.80 2.87 15.93
CA GLN A 100 8.08 3.08 14.52
C GLN A 100 9.18 4.12 14.30
N SER A 101 9.19 5.17 15.09
CA SER A 101 10.22 6.21 15.04
C SER A 101 11.59 5.64 15.39
N GLU A 102 11.69 4.80 16.41
CA GLU A 102 12.94 4.13 16.79
C GLU A 102 13.42 3.19 15.69
N ALA A 103 12.51 2.39 15.11
CA ALA A 103 12.85 1.47 14.03
C ALA A 103 13.37 2.22 12.80
N ASN A 104 12.73 3.32 12.43
CA ASN A 104 13.16 4.15 11.31
C ASN A 104 14.49 4.83 11.59
N GLY A 105 14.70 5.30 12.81
CA GLY A 105 15.97 5.87 13.23
C GLY A 105 17.11 4.86 13.13
N SER A 106 16.90 3.62 13.58
CA SER A 106 17.88 2.54 13.45
C SER A 106 18.22 2.26 11.99
N LYS A 107 17.23 2.22 11.12
CA LYS A 107 17.44 1.99 9.69
C LYS A 107 18.20 3.14 9.03
N ALA A 108 17.95 4.36 9.45
CA ALA A 108 18.63 5.54 8.92
C ALA A 108 20.11 5.57 9.27
N GLN A 109 20.53 4.90 10.34
CA GLN A 109 21.91 4.83 10.79
C GLN A 109 22.74 3.78 10.05
N ASP A 110 22.08 2.84 9.43
CA ASP A 110 22.71 1.78 8.65
C ASP A 110 23.00 2.24 7.21
#